data_baca83d5d0c11340ed766899682388ab
#
_entry.id   baca83d5d0c11340ed766899682388ab
#
_cell.length_a   1.000
_cell.length_b   1.000
_cell.length_c   1.000
_cell.angle_alpha   90.00
_cell.angle_beta   90.00
_cell.angle_gamma   90.00
#
_symmetry.space_group_name_H-M   'P 1'
#
loop_
_entity.id
_entity.type
_entity.pdbx_description
1 polymer ?
#
loop_
_entity_poly.entity_id
_entity_poly.type
_entity_poly.pdbx_seq_one_letter_code
_entity_poly.pdbx_strand_id
1 'polypeptide(L)'
;MRQAPFQSPRAQQGVALVEFTLVLPVLLLLLLAFGEFGRMLYQYNVLLQASRDADRFVAGQAWNATLGTVSLNSTLEAQTKNVAVYGVPNATGTAVVSGLTTDHVQVVAEGIDHVRVTITFTFCPVIGAGSCSGSIPGFFGSAISLGIPLVATTVMRAL
;
A
#
# COMPACT_ATOMS: atom_id res chain seq x y z
N MET A 1 18.19 -49.32 51.53
CA MET A 1 18.35 -48.26 50.51
C MET A 1 17.40 -48.56 49.36
N ARG A 2 16.30 -47.76 49.20
CA ARG A 2 15.34 -47.90 48.09
C ARG A 2 15.82 -47.01 46.95
N GLN A 3 16.16 -47.60 45.82
CA GLN A 3 16.44 -46.85 44.58
C GLN A 3 15.15 -46.34 44.01
N ALA A 4 14.99 -45.02 43.81
CA ALA A 4 13.88 -44.42 43.10
C ALA A 4 13.97 -44.84 41.61
N PRO A 5 12.83 -45.18 40.96
CA PRO A 5 12.83 -45.50 39.55
C PRO A 5 13.15 -44.27 38.74
N PHE A 6 14.18 -44.29 37.90
CA PHE A 6 14.45 -43.29 36.86
C PHE A 6 13.25 -43.29 35.90
N GLN A 7 12.44 -42.27 35.96
CA GLN A 7 11.41 -42.04 34.96
C GLN A 7 12.05 -41.69 33.63
N SER A 8 11.83 -42.50 32.59
CA SER A 8 12.37 -42.35 31.29
C SER A 8 11.85 -41.09 30.62
N PRO A 9 12.67 -40.22 29.98
CA PRO A 9 12.27 -38.92 29.38
C PRO A 9 11.38 -39.04 28.12
N ARG A 10 11.03 -40.26 27.69
CA ARG A 10 10.24 -40.50 26.46
C ARG A 10 8.79 -40.12 26.54
N ALA A 11 8.17 -40.02 27.69
CA ALA A 11 6.78 -39.62 27.86
C ALA A 11 6.57 -38.11 27.69
N GLN A 12 7.57 -37.27 27.91
CA GLN A 12 7.50 -35.81 27.78
C GLN A 12 7.64 -35.33 26.33
N GLN A 13 8.28 -36.09 25.45
CA GLN A 13 8.46 -35.75 24.04
C GLN A 13 7.14 -35.75 23.25
N GLY A 14 6.18 -36.62 23.58
CA GLY A 14 4.89 -36.67 22.92
C GLY A 14 3.99 -35.47 23.21
N VAL A 15 4.02 -34.96 24.45
CA VAL A 15 3.23 -33.79 24.85
C VAL A 15 3.73 -32.52 24.18
N ALA A 16 5.05 -32.31 24.15
CA ALA A 16 5.68 -31.17 23.49
C ALA A 16 5.39 -31.14 21.97
N LEU A 17 5.31 -32.30 21.33
CA LEU A 17 4.99 -32.39 19.89
C LEU A 17 3.52 -31.99 19.61
N VAL A 18 2.60 -32.39 20.48
CA VAL A 18 1.17 -32.00 20.37
C VAL A 18 1.01 -30.50 20.61
N GLU A 19 1.69 -29.94 21.61
CA GLU A 19 1.66 -28.50 21.89
C GLU A 19 2.22 -27.70 20.71
N PHE A 20 3.36 -28.13 20.14
CA PHE A 20 3.95 -27.50 18.97
C PHE A 20 3.03 -27.54 17.74
N THR A 21 2.38 -28.69 17.46
CA THR A 21 1.44 -28.81 16.33
C THR A 21 0.20 -27.93 16.47
N LEU A 22 -0.25 -27.63 17.69
CA LEU A 22 -1.36 -26.70 17.93
C LEU A 22 -0.94 -25.23 17.80
N VAL A 23 0.27 -24.89 18.22
CA VAL A 23 0.77 -23.51 18.19
C VAL A 23 1.29 -23.13 16.81
N LEU A 24 1.89 -24.05 16.06
CA LEU A 24 2.53 -23.80 14.77
C LEU A 24 1.58 -23.14 13.74
N PRO A 25 0.32 -23.61 13.51
CA PRO A 25 -0.58 -22.97 12.56
C PRO A 25 -0.90 -21.51 12.92
N VAL A 26 -1.10 -21.23 14.21
CA VAL A 26 -1.38 -19.86 14.69
C VAL A 26 -0.18 -18.97 14.46
N LEU A 27 1.03 -19.45 14.74
CA LEU A 27 2.27 -18.72 14.52
C LEU A 27 2.50 -18.44 13.03
N LEU A 28 2.24 -19.41 12.15
CA LEU A 28 2.33 -19.22 10.70
C LEU A 28 1.33 -18.19 10.17
N LEU A 29 0.07 -18.23 10.63
CA LEU A 29 -0.92 -17.22 10.27
C LEU A 29 -0.49 -15.82 10.72
N LEU A 30 0.07 -15.70 11.89
CA LEU A 30 0.57 -14.42 12.41
C LEU A 30 1.75 -13.90 11.59
N LEU A 31 2.68 -14.76 11.19
CA LEU A 31 3.79 -14.40 10.30
C LEU A 31 3.29 -13.94 8.92
N LEU A 32 2.30 -14.63 8.35
CA LEU A 32 1.68 -14.23 7.09
C LEU A 32 1.00 -12.87 7.22
N ALA A 33 0.27 -12.62 8.30
CA ALA A 33 -0.38 -11.34 8.56
C ALA A 33 0.65 -10.19 8.66
N PHE A 34 1.76 -10.40 9.35
CA PHE A 34 2.85 -9.41 9.40
C PHE A 34 3.49 -9.16 8.04
N GLY A 35 3.69 -10.20 7.24
CA GLY A 35 4.21 -10.08 5.88
C GLY A 35 3.30 -9.22 4.99
N GLU A 36 1.99 -9.46 5.03
CA GLU A 36 1.01 -8.67 4.27
C GLU A 36 0.95 -7.21 4.74
N PHE A 37 0.97 -6.99 6.05
CA PHE A 37 0.98 -5.65 6.61
C PHE A 37 2.26 -4.87 6.22
N GLY A 38 3.42 -5.53 6.27
CA GLY A 38 4.69 -4.94 5.83
C GLY A 38 4.65 -4.55 4.34
N ARG A 39 4.08 -5.40 3.48
CA ARG A 39 3.90 -5.14 2.05
C ARG A 39 2.95 -3.96 1.81
N MET A 40 1.86 -3.87 2.55
CA MET A 40 0.92 -2.75 2.49
C MET A 40 1.59 -1.43 2.88
N LEU A 41 2.34 -1.41 3.98
CA LEU A 41 3.09 -0.21 4.41
C LEU A 41 4.16 0.21 3.39
N TYR A 42 4.86 -0.76 2.81
CA TYR A 42 5.83 -0.49 1.76
C TYR A 42 5.16 0.19 0.55
N GLN A 43 4.07 -0.37 0.03
CA GLN A 43 3.33 0.22 -1.10
C GLN A 43 2.81 1.62 -0.76
N TYR A 44 2.27 1.81 0.45
CA TYR A 44 1.80 3.12 0.89
C TYR A 44 2.93 4.18 0.91
N ASN A 45 4.11 3.82 1.41
CA ASN A 45 5.27 4.72 1.39
C ASN A 45 5.73 5.06 -0.03
N VAL A 46 5.72 4.09 -0.95
CA VAL A 46 6.03 4.33 -2.37
C VAL A 46 5.01 5.29 -2.99
N LEU A 47 3.71 5.11 -2.73
CA LEU A 47 2.66 6.02 -3.22
C LEU A 47 2.80 7.44 -2.64
N LEU A 48 3.18 7.57 -1.37
CA LEU A 48 3.46 8.87 -0.77
C LEU A 48 4.65 9.59 -1.42
N GLN A 49 5.71 8.86 -1.73
CA GLN A 49 6.86 9.44 -2.46
C GLN A 49 6.45 9.84 -3.88
N ALA A 50 5.75 8.97 -4.60
CA ALA A 50 5.26 9.25 -5.94
C ALA A 50 4.33 10.48 -5.98
N SER A 51 3.44 10.64 -4.99
CA SER A 51 2.57 11.82 -4.90
C SER A 51 3.37 13.11 -4.65
N ARG A 52 4.42 13.06 -3.83
CA ARG A 52 5.30 14.21 -3.57
C ARG A 52 6.12 14.61 -4.79
N ASP A 53 6.66 13.64 -5.51
CA ASP A 53 7.45 13.89 -6.71
C ASP A 53 6.59 14.47 -7.83
N ALA A 54 5.38 13.93 -8.02
CA ALA A 54 4.40 14.47 -8.96
C ALA A 54 3.93 15.87 -8.58
N ASP A 55 3.68 16.12 -7.29
CA ASP A 55 3.24 17.42 -6.79
C ASP A 55 4.35 18.48 -6.94
N ARG A 56 5.61 18.11 -6.66
CA ARG A 56 6.77 18.98 -6.92
C ARG A 56 6.91 19.30 -8.40
N PHE A 57 6.70 18.33 -9.28
CA PHE A 57 6.75 18.51 -10.72
C PHE A 57 5.70 19.52 -11.21
N VAL A 58 4.45 19.34 -10.81
CA VAL A 58 3.36 20.22 -11.23
C VAL A 58 3.47 21.59 -10.56
N ALA A 59 3.86 21.69 -9.30
CA ALA A 59 4.02 22.96 -8.60
C ALA A 59 5.07 23.87 -9.25
N GLY A 60 6.14 23.30 -9.82
CA GLY A 60 7.17 24.06 -10.55
C GLY A 60 6.74 24.56 -11.93
N GLN A 61 5.57 24.15 -12.45
CA GLN A 61 5.11 24.49 -13.81
C GLN A 61 3.69 25.06 -13.88
N ALA A 62 2.93 24.95 -12.79
CA ALA A 62 1.51 25.32 -12.77
C ALA A 62 1.27 26.81 -12.56
N TRP A 63 2.27 27.57 -12.09
CA TRP A 63 2.08 28.99 -11.81
C TRP A 63 2.00 29.83 -13.10
N ASN A 64 0.91 30.58 -13.24
CA ASN A 64 0.77 31.53 -14.32
C ASN A 64 0.91 32.97 -13.79
N ALA A 65 2.08 33.56 -14.03
CA ALA A 65 2.41 34.92 -13.55
C ALA A 65 1.50 36.00 -14.15
N THR A 66 0.93 35.78 -15.33
CA THR A 66 0.01 36.74 -15.97
C THR A 66 -1.37 36.73 -15.32
N LEU A 67 -1.83 35.56 -14.91
CA LEU A 67 -3.14 35.41 -14.27
C LEU A 67 -3.07 35.53 -12.74
N GLY A 68 -1.86 35.40 -12.16
CA GLY A 68 -1.67 35.36 -10.69
C GLY A 68 -2.31 34.16 -10.03
N THR A 69 -2.52 33.07 -10.77
CA THR A 69 -3.19 31.86 -10.28
C THR A 69 -2.56 30.61 -10.89
N VAL A 70 -2.82 29.45 -10.25
CA VAL A 70 -2.48 28.15 -10.80
C VAL A 70 -3.28 27.89 -12.09
N SER A 71 -2.59 27.47 -13.14
CA SER A 71 -3.17 27.07 -14.42
C SER A 71 -2.73 25.65 -14.78
N LEU A 72 -3.66 24.71 -14.68
CA LEU A 72 -3.47 23.32 -15.08
C LEU A 72 -4.01 23.13 -16.51
N ASN A 73 -3.13 22.88 -17.46
CA ASN A 73 -3.52 22.45 -18.79
C ASN A 73 -3.51 20.91 -18.88
N SER A 74 -4.21 20.35 -19.86
CA SER A 74 -4.32 18.90 -20.05
C SER A 74 -2.98 18.18 -20.24
N THR A 75 -2.02 18.87 -20.87
CA THR A 75 -0.67 18.33 -21.09
C THR A 75 0.11 18.22 -19.77
N LEU A 76 0.10 19.26 -18.95
CA LEU A 76 0.76 19.28 -17.66
C LEU A 76 0.10 18.27 -16.70
N GLU A 77 -1.22 18.16 -16.73
CA GLU A 77 -1.94 17.15 -15.94
C GLU A 77 -1.54 15.73 -16.35
N ALA A 78 -1.49 15.43 -17.67
CA ALA A 78 -1.06 14.14 -18.17
C ALA A 78 0.39 13.82 -17.79
N GLN A 79 1.29 14.79 -17.91
CA GLN A 79 2.69 14.63 -17.51
C GLN A 79 2.84 14.40 -16.01
N THR A 80 2.07 15.11 -15.20
CA THR A 80 2.06 14.92 -13.74
C THR A 80 1.57 13.53 -13.34
N LYS A 81 0.51 13.03 -13.99
CA LYS A 81 0.03 11.66 -13.80
C LYS A 81 1.10 10.64 -14.20
N ASN A 82 1.83 10.89 -15.29
CA ASN A 82 2.95 10.02 -15.70
C ASN A 82 4.09 10.04 -14.66
N VAL A 83 4.46 11.21 -14.13
CA VAL A 83 5.45 11.29 -13.04
C VAL A 83 5.02 10.50 -11.82
N ALA A 84 3.74 10.58 -11.43
CA ALA A 84 3.22 9.78 -10.32
C ALA A 84 3.29 8.27 -10.55
N VAL A 85 3.10 7.83 -11.79
CA VAL A 85 3.04 6.39 -12.13
C VAL A 85 4.43 5.84 -12.49
N TYR A 86 5.20 6.56 -13.30
CA TYR A 86 6.46 6.08 -13.91
C TYR A 86 7.72 6.79 -13.38
N GLY A 87 7.57 7.84 -12.57
CA GLY A 87 8.69 8.67 -12.12
C GLY A 87 9.23 9.63 -13.18
N VAL A 88 8.64 9.66 -14.38
CA VAL A 88 9.06 10.52 -15.52
C VAL A 88 7.83 11.11 -16.21
N PRO A 89 7.96 12.31 -16.87
CA PRO A 89 6.81 12.99 -17.49
C PRO A 89 6.21 12.25 -18.69
N ASN A 90 6.95 11.32 -19.27
CA ASN A 90 6.50 10.52 -20.42
C ASN A 90 5.92 9.19 -19.95
N ALA A 91 4.94 8.63 -20.68
CA ALA A 91 4.36 7.32 -20.41
C ALA A 91 5.33 6.19 -20.80
N THR A 92 6.54 6.19 -20.21
CA THR A 92 7.60 5.22 -20.50
C THR A 92 8.16 4.64 -19.19
N GLY A 93 8.40 3.35 -19.16
CA GLY A 93 8.96 2.68 -18.00
C GLY A 93 7.98 1.74 -17.31
N THR A 94 8.37 1.30 -16.12
CA THR A 94 7.56 0.42 -15.25
C THR A 94 6.88 1.26 -14.19
N ALA A 95 5.63 0.98 -13.90
CA ALA A 95 4.92 1.66 -12.82
C ALA A 95 5.62 1.43 -11.47
N VAL A 96 5.73 2.45 -10.63
CA VAL A 96 6.37 2.42 -9.31
C VAL A 96 5.71 1.40 -8.35
N VAL A 97 4.42 1.16 -8.56
CA VAL A 97 3.67 0.07 -7.93
C VAL A 97 3.00 -0.73 -9.04
N SER A 98 3.14 -2.05 -8.98
CA SER A 98 2.51 -2.94 -9.97
C SER A 98 0.98 -2.76 -9.97
N GLY A 99 0.40 -2.50 -11.14
CA GLY A 99 -1.04 -2.24 -11.30
C GLY A 99 -1.47 -0.77 -11.10
N LEU A 100 -0.54 0.13 -10.76
CA LEU A 100 -0.83 1.57 -10.71
C LEU A 100 -0.94 2.12 -12.14
N THR A 101 -2.01 2.87 -12.41
CA THR A 101 -2.28 3.54 -13.70
C THR A 101 -2.55 5.01 -13.49
N THR A 102 -2.53 5.79 -14.56
CA THR A 102 -2.83 7.23 -14.53
C THR A 102 -4.26 7.54 -14.07
N ASP A 103 -5.18 6.60 -14.18
CA ASP A 103 -6.57 6.74 -13.71
C ASP A 103 -6.69 6.78 -12.19
N HIS A 104 -5.70 6.22 -11.48
CA HIS A 104 -5.60 6.28 -10.03
C HIS A 104 -5.10 7.63 -9.50
N VAL A 105 -4.66 8.53 -10.39
CA VAL A 105 -4.04 9.80 -10.03
C VAL A 105 -4.95 10.96 -10.38
N GLN A 106 -5.24 11.79 -9.39
CA GLN A 106 -5.99 13.05 -9.55
C GLN A 106 -5.06 14.22 -9.28
N VAL A 107 -5.09 15.22 -10.17
CA VAL A 107 -4.35 16.48 -10.05
C VAL A 107 -5.35 17.61 -10.10
N VAL A 108 -5.41 18.43 -9.06
CA VAL A 108 -6.37 19.54 -8.97
C VAL A 108 -5.69 20.79 -8.42
N ALA A 109 -6.13 21.95 -8.90
CA ALA A 109 -5.76 23.21 -8.28
C ALA A 109 -6.52 23.38 -6.97
N GLU A 110 -5.83 23.80 -5.92
CA GLU A 110 -6.41 24.06 -4.61
C GLU A 110 -6.23 25.52 -4.21
N GLY A 111 -7.30 26.28 -4.32
CA GLY A 111 -7.25 27.73 -4.14
C GLY A 111 -6.54 28.44 -5.31
N ILE A 112 -5.82 29.52 -4.99
CA ILE A 112 -5.22 30.40 -6.00
C ILE A 112 -3.80 29.91 -6.35
N ASP A 113 -3.06 29.40 -5.38
CA ASP A 113 -1.60 29.19 -5.47
C ASP A 113 -1.14 27.78 -5.04
N HIS A 114 -2.05 26.84 -4.82
CA HIS A 114 -1.70 25.47 -4.44
C HIS A 114 -2.19 24.45 -5.47
N VAL A 115 -1.47 23.34 -5.54
CA VAL A 115 -1.84 22.17 -6.32
C VAL A 115 -1.92 20.98 -5.38
N ARG A 116 -2.87 20.10 -5.61
CA ARG A 116 -3.04 18.84 -4.88
C ARG A 116 -2.91 17.68 -5.85
N VAL A 117 -2.06 16.73 -5.49
CA VAL A 117 -1.97 15.42 -6.15
C VAL A 117 -2.47 14.34 -5.21
N THR A 118 -3.46 13.57 -5.63
CA THR A 118 -4.02 12.44 -4.88
C THR A 118 -3.89 11.17 -5.70
N ILE A 119 -3.28 10.15 -5.11
CA ILE A 119 -3.19 8.81 -5.67
C ILE A 119 -4.08 7.88 -4.84
N THR A 120 -5.06 7.24 -5.47
CA THR A 120 -5.94 6.26 -4.84
C THR A 120 -5.67 4.89 -5.45
N PHE A 121 -5.09 3.98 -4.68
CA PHE A 121 -4.72 2.64 -5.12
C PHE A 121 -5.32 1.59 -4.20
N THR A 122 -5.89 0.52 -4.76
CA THR A 122 -6.44 -0.57 -3.96
C THR A 122 -5.38 -1.64 -3.71
N PHE A 123 -4.99 -1.80 -2.45
CA PHE A 123 -4.11 -2.88 -2.02
C PHE A 123 -4.83 -4.22 -2.09
N CYS A 124 -4.20 -5.21 -2.72
CA CYS A 124 -4.73 -6.55 -2.86
C CYS A 124 -3.82 -7.53 -2.10
N PRO A 125 -4.29 -8.14 -1.00
CA PRO A 125 -3.51 -9.11 -0.26
C PRO A 125 -3.35 -10.42 -1.06
N VAL A 126 -2.20 -11.08 -0.89
CA VAL A 126 -1.92 -12.39 -1.52
C VAL A 126 -2.81 -13.49 -0.96
N ILE A 127 -3.22 -13.37 0.32
CA ILE A 127 -4.06 -14.35 1.02
C ILE A 127 -5.44 -14.53 0.36
N GLY A 128 -5.89 -13.61 -0.49
CA GLY A 128 -7.16 -13.68 -1.23
C GLY A 128 -7.04 -14.17 -2.66
N ALA A 129 -6.06 -15.00 -3.01
CA ALA A 129 -5.77 -15.46 -4.38
C ALA A 129 -5.46 -14.31 -5.38
N GLY A 130 -5.00 -13.16 -4.89
CA GLY A 130 -4.61 -12.01 -5.71
C GLY A 130 -5.77 -11.23 -6.32
N SER A 131 -7.02 -11.55 -6.02
CA SER A 131 -8.16 -10.77 -6.48
C SER A 131 -8.50 -9.67 -5.49
N CYS A 132 -8.49 -8.40 -5.95
CA CYS A 132 -8.85 -7.25 -5.14
C CYS A 132 -10.34 -7.22 -4.74
N SER A 133 -11.15 -8.03 -5.38
CA SER A 133 -12.59 -8.19 -5.13
C SER A 133 -12.93 -9.35 -4.19
N GLY A 134 -11.91 -10.03 -3.62
CA GLY A 134 -12.11 -11.11 -2.66
C GLY A 134 -12.72 -10.60 -1.35
N SER A 135 -13.50 -11.44 -0.71
CA SER A 135 -13.99 -11.24 0.66
C SER A 135 -13.75 -12.49 1.48
N ILE A 136 -13.38 -12.30 2.75
CA ILE A 136 -13.31 -13.40 3.73
C ILE A 136 -14.65 -13.44 4.46
N PRO A 137 -15.28 -14.63 4.63
CA PRO A 137 -16.47 -14.74 5.48
C PRO A 137 -16.12 -14.26 6.88
N GLY A 138 -16.83 -13.24 7.35
CA GLY A 138 -16.63 -12.72 8.70
C GLY A 138 -17.07 -13.71 9.75
N PHE A 139 -16.34 -13.81 10.86
CA PHE A 139 -16.65 -14.69 11.98
C PHE A 139 -18.02 -14.36 12.63
N PHE A 140 -18.54 -13.15 12.42
CA PHE A 140 -19.81 -12.63 12.95
C PHE A 140 -20.78 -12.14 11.87
N GLY A 141 -20.76 -12.75 10.70
CA GLY A 141 -21.82 -12.59 9.69
C GLY A 141 -21.61 -11.58 8.58
N SER A 142 -20.69 -10.62 8.68
CA SER A 142 -20.36 -9.68 7.60
C SER A 142 -19.11 -10.12 6.87
N ALA A 143 -19.14 -10.17 5.54
CA ALA A 143 -17.95 -10.43 4.73
C ALA A 143 -16.96 -9.26 4.86
N ILE A 144 -15.69 -9.57 5.13
CA ILE A 144 -14.61 -8.58 5.20
C ILE A 144 -14.02 -8.45 3.79
N SER A 145 -14.15 -7.26 3.19
CA SER A 145 -13.51 -6.97 1.90
C SER A 145 -11.98 -6.97 2.04
N LEU A 146 -11.30 -7.65 1.13
CA LEU A 146 -9.84 -7.72 1.10
C LEU A 146 -9.19 -6.54 0.37
N GLY A 147 -9.95 -5.78 -0.42
CA GLY A 147 -9.46 -4.58 -1.09
C GLY A 147 -9.40 -3.40 -0.12
N ILE A 148 -8.19 -2.99 0.28
CA ILE A 148 -7.97 -1.84 1.17
C ILE A 148 -7.54 -0.64 0.31
N PRO A 149 -8.32 0.46 0.28
CA PRO A 149 -7.91 1.66 -0.46
C PRO A 149 -6.75 2.35 0.25
N LEU A 150 -5.63 2.51 -0.44
CA LEU A 150 -4.50 3.33 -0.04
C LEU A 150 -4.64 4.69 -0.70
N VAL A 151 -4.74 5.75 0.08
CA VAL A 151 -4.87 7.12 -0.43
C VAL A 151 -3.64 7.93 -0.01
N ALA A 152 -2.86 8.36 -0.98
CA ALA A 152 -1.70 9.24 -0.78
C ALA A 152 -2.02 10.62 -1.36
N THR A 153 -2.04 11.63 -0.52
CA THR A 153 -2.34 13.01 -0.93
C THR A 153 -1.22 13.94 -0.51
N THR A 154 -0.82 14.81 -1.41
CA THR A 154 0.15 15.88 -1.17
C THR A 154 -0.42 17.20 -1.70
N VAL A 155 -0.12 18.30 -1.03
CA VAL A 155 -0.46 19.66 -1.46
C VAL A 155 0.79 20.51 -1.40
N MET A 156 1.13 21.18 -2.51
CA MET A 156 2.26 22.10 -2.60
C MET A 156 1.83 23.43 -3.19
N ARG A 157 2.55 24.48 -2.81
CA ARG A 157 2.39 25.79 -3.41
C ARG A 157 3.07 25.83 -4.77
N ALA A 158 2.38 26.36 -5.76
CA ALA A 158 2.95 26.64 -7.09
C ALA A 158 3.94 27.81 -7.02
N LEU A 159 5.05 27.70 -7.75
CA LEU A 159 6.18 28.63 -7.71
C LEU A 159 6.36 29.30 -9.08
#